data_743bbd732b620a9e452e4736955a6c79
#
_entry.id   743bbd732b620a9e452e4736955a6c79
#
_cell.length_a   1.000
_cell.length_b   1.000
_cell.length_c   1.000
_cell.angle_alpha   90.00
_cell.angle_beta   90.00
_cell.angle_gamma   90.00
#
_symmetry.space_group_name_H-M   'P 1'
#
loop_
_entity.id
_entity.type
_entity.pdbx_description
1 polymer ?
#
loop_
_entity_poly.entity_id
_entity_poly.type
_entity_poly.pdbx_seq_one_letter_code
_entity_poly.pdbx_strand_id
1 'polypeptide(L)'
;MSRFDAGQAVRTVRSHLRWMTRAKPGDYLIALSAVSASTPVIGRHIQPISGMAALGVCGRTYLPGIVSAMASARFDPGGYQLRLQQLALTPTVLTEALQGIVSADDLSHPWPSHPQRAPLWKAAGQRRYVHRSSVHYGDHPSQVLDVWRSQEHPGTPAPVLVYIPGGAWVFGSRTLQGHALMAHLVRRGWVCLSLEYRTSPQHRWPRQMTDVKAAIAWARANVALFGGDPKFIVAAGCSAGGHLATLAGLTANDPQWQTELPADADTSVDAVVSLYGLYDWQDRSTVQRARFMEFLERA
;
A
#
# COMPACT_ATOMS: atom_id res chain seq x y z
N MET A 1 -7.97 -37.12 -14.32
CA MET A 1 -6.53 -37.47 -14.10
C MET A 1 -5.70 -36.63 -15.08
N SER A 2 -5.12 -35.54 -14.63
CA SER A 2 -4.27 -34.67 -15.46
C SER A 2 -2.93 -35.38 -15.72
N ARG A 3 -2.52 -35.46 -17.00
CA ARG A 3 -1.22 -36.00 -17.39
C ARG A 3 -0.12 -35.15 -16.78
N PHE A 4 0.71 -35.78 -15.98
CA PHE A 4 1.92 -35.17 -15.41
C PHE A 4 2.89 -34.85 -16.55
N ASP A 5 3.09 -33.58 -16.88
CA ASP A 5 4.05 -33.16 -17.91
C ASP A 5 5.46 -33.18 -17.33
N ALA A 6 6.17 -34.30 -17.55
CA ALA A 6 7.55 -34.49 -17.14
C ALA A 6 8.50 -33.41 -17.70
N GLY A 7 8.18 -32.84 -18.88
CA GLY A 7 8.96 -31.77 -19.49
C GLY A 7 8.82 -30.45 -18.71
N GLN A 8 7.68 -30.18 -18.14
CA GLN A 8 7.46 -28.99 -17.30
C GLN A 8 8.18 -29.14 -15.96
N ALA A 9 8.13 -30.33 -15.34
CA ALA A 9 8.85 -30.63 -14.10
C ALA A 9 10.37 -30.46 -14.28
N VAL A 10 10.94 -30.98 -15.37
CA VAL A 10 12.39 -30.86 -15.66
C VAL A 10 12.79 -29.38 -15.90
N ARG A 11 11.96 -28.60 -16.60
CA ARG A 11 12.20 -27.16 -16.80
C ARG A 11 12.17 -26.41 -15.48
N THR A 12 11.20 -26.71 -14.60
CA THR A 12 11.08 -26.12 -13.27
C THR A 12 12.27 -26.46 -12.40
N VAL A 13 12.72 -27.73 -12.34
CA VAL A 13 13.90 -28.14 -11.59
C VAL A 13 15.17 -27.45 -12.12
N ARG A 14 15.35 -27.38 -13.44
CA ARG A 14 16.48 -26.65 -14.06
C ARG A 14 16.50 -25.16 -13.75
N SER A 15 15.36 -24.52 -13.73
CA SER A 15 15.23 -23.09 -13.35
C SER A 15 15.59 -22.88 -11.88
N HIS A 16 15.15 -23.76 -10.99
CA HIS A 16 15.47 -23.70 -9.57
C HIS A 16 16.97 -23.95 -9.30
N LEU A 17 17.57 -24.92 -9.99
CA LEU A 17 19.02 -25.17 -9.88
C LEU A 17 19.84 -23.97 -10.38
N ARG A 18 19.46 -23.36 -11.51
CA ARG A 18 20.13 -22.13 -11.99
C ARG A 18 19.95 -20.95 -11.02
N TRP A 19 18.80 -20.86 -10.37
CA TRP A 19 18.55 -19.84 -9.35
C TRP A 19 19.46 -20.08 -8.13
N MET A 20 19.57 -21.32 -7.62
CA MET A 20 20.42 -21.66 -6.48
C MET A 20 21.91 -21.33 -6.71
N THR A 21 22.42 -21.50 -7.92
CA THR A 21 23.83 -21.19 -8.24
C THR A 21 24.10 -19.70 -8.40
N ARG A 22 23.07 -18.86 -8.62
CA ARG A 22 23.19 -17.41 -8.81
C ARG A 22 22.64 -16.60 -7.64
N ALA A 23 21.95 -17.25 -6.71
CA ALA A 23 21.30 -16.59 -5.60
C ALA A 23 22.34 -16.01 -4.61
N LYS A 24 22.10 -14.78 -4.18
CA LYS A 24 22.88 -14.14 -3.12
C LYS A 24 22.34 -14.57 -1.74
N PRO A 25 23.10 -14.45 -0.65
CA PRO A 25 22.61 -14.81 0.69
C PRO A 25 21.25 -14.22 1.06
N GLY A 26 20.97 -12.99 0.58
CA GLY A 26 19.67 -12.33 0.76
C GLY A 26 18.51 -13.03 0.08
N ASP A 27 18.73 -13.64 -1.07
CA ASP A 27 17.69 -14.35 -1.82
C ASP A 27 17.24 -15.61 -1.06
N TYR A 28 18.18 -16.26 -0.35
CA TYR A 28 17.86 -17.40 0.53
C TYR A 28 17.02 -16.98 1.74
N LEU A 29 17.31 -15.82 2.33
CA LEU A 29 16.50 -15.30 3.43
C LEU A 29 15.07 -14.95 2.96
N ILE A 30 14.92 -14.39 1.76
CA ILE A 30 13.62 -14.13 1.15
C ILE A 30 12.88 -15.45 0.90
N ALA A 31 13.56 -16.45 0.33
CA ALA A 31 12.95 -17.76 0.07
C ALA A 31 12.52 -18.47 1.36
N LEU A 32 13.39 -18.47 2.40
CA LEU A 32 13.08 -19.05 3.70
C LEU A 32 11.89 -18.34 4.36
N SER A 33 11.84 -17.01 4.26
CA SER A 33 10.72 -16.23 4.80
C SER A 33 9.41 -16.54 4.08
N ALA A 34 9.45 -16.75 2.76
CA ALA A 34 8.29 -17.15 1.97
C ALA A 34 7.78 -18.55 2.35
N VAL A 35 8.70 -19.52 2.52
CA VAL A 35 8.35 -20.87 2.98
C VAL A 35 7.73 -20.84 4.37
N SER A 36 8.28 -20.06 5.28
CA SER A 36 7.73 -19.91 6.64
C SER A 36 6.33 -19.26 6.61
N ALA A 37 6.12 -18.26 5.75
CA ALA A 37 4.84 -17.59 5.59
C ALA A 37 3.77 -18.49 4.94
N SER A 38 4.16 -19.51 4.18
CA SER A 38 3.24 -20.49 3.57
C SER A 38 2.79 -21.60 4.52
N THR A 39 3.32 -21.63 5.75
CA THR A 39 2.95 -22.67 6.75
C THR A 39 1.48 -22.46 7.19
N PRO A 40 0.63 -23.50 7.12
CA PRO A 40 -0.76 -23.41 7.56
C PRO A 40 -0.85 -22.92 9.02
N VAL A 41 -1.88 -22.13 9.34
CA VAL A 41 -2.18 -21.58 10.67
C VAL A 41 -1.19 -20.51 11.14
N ILE A 42 0.09 -20.71 11.02
CA ILE A 42 1.13 -19.80 11.54
C ILE A 42 1.53 -18.76 10.48
N GLY A 43 1.43 -19.11 9.19
CA GLY A 43 1.93 -18.31 8.07
C GLY A 43 1.39 -16.88 8.06
N ARG A 44 0.12 -16.67 8.33
CA ARG A 44 -0.50 -15.33 8.39
C ARG A 44 0.10 -14.42 9.48
N HIS A 45 0.61 -15.00 10.57
CA HIS A 45 1.25 -14.25 11.65
C HIS A 45 2.73 -13.99 11.36
N ILE A 46 3.37 -14.87 10.58
CA ILE A 46 4.78 -14.76 10.18
C ILE A 46 4.94 -13.88 8.94
N GLN A 47 3.93 -13.75 8.09
CA GLN A 47 4.01 -12.97 6.85
C GLN A 47 4.50 -11.51 7.06
N PRO A 48 4.05 -10.75 8.06
CA PRO A 48 4.63 -9.43 8.34
C PRO A 48 6.11 -9.50 8.70
N ILE A 49 6.51 -10.53 9.47
CA ILE A 49 7.91 -10.75 9.88
C ILE A 49 8.76 -11.14 8.68
N SER A 50 8.25 -11.98 7.78
CA SER A 50 8.93 -12.41 6.56
C SER A 50 9.13 -11.24 5.59
N GLY A 51 8.12 -10.38 5.45
CA GLY A 51 8.22 -9.15 4.68
C GLY A 51 9.25 -8.18 5.29
N MET A 52 9.27 -8.03 6.61
CA MET A 52 10.28 -7.24 7.32
C MET A 52 11.69 -7.84 7.17
N ALA A 53 11.84 -9.16 7.17
CA ALA A 53 13.12 -9.82 6.91
C ALA A 53 13.60 -9.55 5.47
N ALA A 54 12.70 -9.61 4.48
CA ALA A 54 13.00 -9.27 3.10
C ALA A 54 13.41 -7.79 2.96
N LEU A 55 12.70 -6.88 3.61
CA LEU A 55 13.08 -5.47 3.70
C LEU A 55 14.38 -5.26 4.48
N GLY A 56 14.66 -6.08 5.51
CA GLY A 56 15.90 -6.06 6.27
C GLY A 56 17.12 -6.47 5.43
N VAL A 57 16.96 -7.42 4.51
CA VAL A 57 17.98 -7.77 3.51
C VAL A 57 18.28 -6.60 2.58
N CYS A 58 17.25 -5.90 2.12
CA CYS A 58 17.40 -4.61 1.44
C CYS A 58 18.03 -3.58 2.35
N GLY A 59 17.51 -3.46 3.58
CA GLY A 59 17.95 -2.51 4.60
C GLY A 59 19.44 -2.66 4.92
N ARG A 60 19.99 -3.88 5.01
CA ARG A 60 21.42 -4.08 5.26
C ARG A 60 22.30 -3.41 4.20
N THR A 61 21.82 -3.33 2.98
CA THR A 61 22.50 -2.61 1.91
C THR A 61 22.28 -1.10 2.00
N TYR A 62 21.11 -0.65 2.50
CA TYR A 62 20.69 0.75 2.56
C TYR A 62 20.74 1.35 3.95
N LEU A 63 20.83 0.54 5.01
CA LEU A 63 20.84 1.01 6.40
C LEU A 63 21.90 2.10 6.66
N PRO A 64 23.14 1.96 6.19
CA PRO A 64 24.13 3.01 6.36
C PRO A 64 23.71 4.33 5.70
N GLY A 65 23.12 4.26 4.50
CA GLY A 65 22.59 5.44 3.80
C GLY A 65 21.34 6.01 4.47
N ILE A 66 20.43 5.15 4.92
CA ILE A 66 19.21 5.56 5.65
C ILE A 66 19.58 6.17 7.02
N VAL A 67 20.47 5.54 7.77
CA VAL A 67 20.94 6.04 9.06
C VAL A 67 21.69 7.35 8.86
N SER A 68 22.55 7.45 7.85
CA SER A 68 23.23 8.69 7.48
C SER A 68 22.23 9.77 7.07
N ALA A 69 21.25 9.46 6.24
CA ALA A 69 20.19 10.40 5.83
C ALA A 69 19.29 10.81 7.01
N MET A 70 18.98 9.89 7.93
CA MET A 70 18.22 10.21 9.15
C MET A 70 19.05 11.02 10.14
N ALA A 71 20.34 10.74 10.28
CA ALA A 71 21.27 11.52 11.10
C ALA A 71 21.45 12.92 10.49
N SER A 72 21.70 13.01 9.17
CA SER A 72 21.80 14.29 8.45
C SER A 72 20.51 15.08 8.56
N ALA A 73 19.34 14.44 8.39
CA ALA A 73 18.06 15.11 8.56
C ALA A 73 17.79 15.60 10.00
N ARG A 74 18.44 14.99 10.99
CA ARG A 74 18.29 15.36 12.40
C ARG A 74 19.24 16.49 12.80
N PHE A 75 20.41 16.58 12.14
CA PHE A 75 21.49 17.53 12.42
C PHE A 75 21.78 18.47 11.25
N ASP A 76 20.97 18.44 10.19
CA ASP A 76 21.08 19.33 9.05
C ASP A 76 20.19 20.57 9.24
N PRO A 77 20.75 21.71 9.73
CA PRO A 77 19.98 22.95 9.88
C PRO A 77 19.45 23.47 8.54
N GLY A 78 20.19 23.25 7.44
CA GLY A 78 19.80 23.68 6.09
C GLY A 78 18.56 22.92 5.59
N GLY A 79 18.55 21.60 5.73
CA GLY A 79 17.38 20.79 5.35
C GLY A 79 16.16 21.04 6.24
N TYR A 80 16.35 21.43 7.51
CA TYR A 80 15.25 21.86 8.37
C TYR A 80 14.67 23.20 7.90
N GLN A 81 15.51 24.17 7.60
CA GLN A 81 15.10 25.47 7.07
C GLN A 81 14.39 25.34 5.72
N LEU A 82 14.91 24.50 4.82
CA LEU A 82 14.25 24.22 3.54
C LEU A 82 12.85 23.65 3.73
N ARG A 83 12.66 22.71 4.67
CA ARG A 83 11.31 22.17 5.00
C ARG A 83 10.40 23.24 5.59
N LEU A 84 10.89 24.14 6.42
CA LEU A 84 10.09 25.25 6.94
C LEU A 84 9.67 26.20 5.82
N GLN A 85 10.58 26.50 4.87
CA GLN A 85 10.25 27.32 3.70
C GLN A 85 9.21 26.64 2.83
N GLN A 86 9.33 25.34 2.55
CA GLN A 86 8.33 24.58 1.80
C GLN A 86 6.97 24.59 2.49
N LEU A 87 6.93 24.41 3.82
CA LEU A 87 5.69 24.49 4.58
C LEU A 87 5.05 25.87 4.54
N ALA A 88 5.86 26.94 4.56
CA ALA A 88 5.38 28.31 4.47
C ALA A 88 4.80 28.64 3.07
N LEU A 89 5.38 28.05 2.00
CA LEU A 89 4.92 28.25 0.62
C LEU A 89 3.69 27.39 0.28
N THR A 90 3.50 26.24 0.95
CA THR A 90 2.43 25.29 0.65
C THR A 90 1.03 25.94 0.65
N PRO A 91 0.64 26.77 1.64
CA PRO A 91 -0.68 27.43 1.61
C PRO A 91 -0.89 28.28 0.37
N THR A 92 0.10 29.10 -0.01
CA THR A 92 0.02 29.97 -1.18
C THR A 92 -0.14 29.16 -2.46
N VAL A 93 0.72 28.17 -2.68
CA VAL A 93 0.68 27.32 -3.88
C VAL A 93 -0.64 26.56 -3.97
N LEU A 94 -1.14 26.03 -2.86
CA LEU A 94 -2.42 25.32 -2.85
C LEU A 94 -3.61 26.26 -3.08
N THR A 95 -3.56 27.47 -2.51
CA THR A 95 -4.60 28.47 -2.74
C THR A 95 -4.67 28.84 -4.22
N GLU A 96 -3.53 29.10 -4.85
CA GLU A 96 -3.46 29.41 -6.27
C GLU A 96 -3.94 28.23 -7.15
N ALA A 97 -3.46 27.02 -6.85
CA ALA A 97 -3.78 25.81 -7.62
C ALA A 97 -5.26 25.40 -7.50
N LEU A 98 -5.89 25.66 -6.37
CA LEU A 98 -7.27 25.24 -6.08
C LEU A 98 -8.27 26.37 -6.19
N GLN A 99 -7.84 27.57 -6.55
CA GLN A 99 -8.74 28.72 -6.75
C GLN A 99 -9.77 28.42 -7.84
N GLY A 100 -11.04 28.59 -7.49
CA GLY A 100 -12.16 28.26 -8.39
C GLY A 100 -12.52 26.77 -8.46
N ILE A 101 -11.74 25.88 -7.80
CA ILE A 101 -12.03 24.45 -7.72
C ILE A 101 -12.69 24.11 -6.39
N VAL A 102 -12.24 24.71 -5.29
CA VAL A 102 -12.77 24.49 -3.94
C VAL A 102 -13.28 25.82 -3.34
N SER A 103 -14.09 25.73 -2.28
CA SER A 103 -14.65 26.92 -1.63
C SER A 103 -13.56 27.76 -0.94
N ALA A 104 -13.81 29.06 -0.79
CA ALA A 104 -12.90 29.94 -0.05
C ALA A 104 -12.73 29.51 1.42
N ASP A 105 -13.78 28.95 2.03
CA ASP A 105 -13.74 28.42 3.40
C ASP A 105 -12.79 27.21 3.51
N ASP A 106 -12.81 26.29 2.56
CA ASP A 106 -11.90 25.15 2.51
C ASP A 106 -10.45 25.59 2.34
N LEU A 107 -10.19 26.65 1.54
CA LEU A 107 -8.87 27.23 1.34
C LEU A 107 -8.36 27.98 2.59
N SER A 108 -9.27 28.51 3.40
CA SER A 108 -8.92 29.24 4.63
C SER A 108 -8.51 28.34 5.80
N HIS A 109 -8.57 27.02 5.63
CA HIS A 109 -8.23 26.07 6.70
C HIS A 109 -6.77 26.23 7.16
N PRO A 110 -6.50 26.35 8.47
CA PRO A 110 -5.15 26.58 8.96
C PRO A 110 -4.23 25.41 8.67
N TRP A 111 -3.15 25.67 7.96
CA TRP A 111 -2.09 24.71 7.68
C TRP A 111 -1.13 24.61 8.87
N PRO A 112 -0.60 23.40 9.17
CA PRO A 112 0.37 23.26 10.25
C PRO A 112 1.64 24.06 9.93
N SER A 113 2.03 24.96 10.84
CA SER A 113 3.23 25.79 10.74
C SER A 113 4.53 25.02 11.01
N HIS A 114 4.43 23.80 11.54
CA HIS A 114 5.58 22.95 11.86
C HIS A 114 5.34 21.50 11.44
N PRO A 115 6.42 20.78 11.02
CA PRO A 115 6.34 19.35 10.71
C PRO A 115 5.89 18.57 11.95
N GLN A 116 4.65 18.05 11.93
CA GLN A 116 4.14 17.26 13.03
C GLN A 116 4.54 15.79 12.82
N ARG A 117 5.42 15.27 13.68
CA ARG A 117 5.63 13.83 13.80
C ARG A 117 4.56 13.26 14.72
N ALA A 118 3.66 12.46 14.18
CA ALA A 118 2.75 11.71 15.03
C ALA A 118 3.54 10.64 15.79
N PRO A 119 3.57 10.65 17.13
CA PRO A 119 4.18 9.57 17.89
C PRO A 119 3.48 8.24 17.57
N LEU A 120 4.24 7.13 17.58
CA LEU A 120 3.71 5.80 17.25
C LEU A 120 2.49 5.41 18.11
N TRP A 121 2.48 5.80 19.39
CA TRP A 121 1.31 5.57 20.28
C TRP A 121 0.05 6.32 19.86
N LYS A 122 0.17 7.48 19.20
CA LYS A 122 -0.99 8.17 18.60
C LYS A 122 -1.58 7.38 17.46
N ALA A 123 -0.72 6.74 16.64
CA ALA A 123 -1.19 5.86 15.56
C ALA A 123 -1.96 4.65 16.12
N ALA A 124 -1.46 4.02 17.19
CA ALA A 124 -2.16 2.93 17.85
C ALA A 124 -3.54 3.37 18.41
N GLY A 125 -3.62 4.54 19.03
CA GLY A 125 -4.87 5.11 19.54
C GLY A 125 -5.92 5.43 18.47
N GLN A 126 -5.49 5.61 17.22
CA GLN A 126 -6.39 5.86 16.09
C GLN A 126 -7.17 4.60 15.67
N ARG A 127 -6.69 3.40 16.00
CA ARG A 127 -7.41 2.14 15.72
C ARG A 127 -8.78 2.02 16.45
N ARG A 128 -9.09 2.90 17.38
CA ARG A 128 -10.44 3.01 17.99
C ARG A 128 -11.55 3.23 16.97
N TYR A 129 -11.22 3.72 15.77
CA TYR A 129 -12.17 3.91 14.67
C TYR A 129 -12.38 2.64 13.83
N VAL A 130 -11.66 1.55 14.10
CA VAL A 130 -11.89 0.26 13.44
C VAL A 130 -13.24 -0.28 13.91
N HIS A 131 -14.21 -0.28 13.02
CA HIS A 131 -15.57 -0.79 13.26
C HIS A 131 -15.64 -2.30 13.05
N ARG A 132 -15.01 -2.80 12.00
CA ARG A 132 -14.87 -4.23 11.70
C ARG A 132 -13.44 -4.51 11.26
N SER A 133 -12.85 -5.57 11.80
CA SER A 133 -11.52 -6.02 11.44
C SER A 133 -11.57 -7.33 10.69
N SER A 134 -10.61 -7.53 9.79
CA SER A 134 -10.42 -8.78 9.04
C SER A 134 -11.65 -9.21 8.23
N VAL A 135 -12.32 -8.26 7.59
CA VAL A 135 -13.41 -8.54 6.66
C VAL A 135 -12.80 -9.10 5.37
N HIS A 136 -13.22 -10.27 4.94
CA HIS A 136 -12.74 -10.90 3.71
C HIS A 136 -13.36 -10.21 2.49
N TYR A 137 -12.53 -9.89 1.49
CA TYR A 137 -12.95 -9.41 0.18
C TYR A 137 -12.66 -10.42 -0.94
N GLY A 138 -12.08 -11.58 -0.60
CA GLY A 138 -11.79 -12.70 -1.48
C GLY A 138 -11.47 -13.95 -0.67
N ASP A 139 -11.15 -15.05 -1.35
CA ASP A 139 -10.99 -16.38 -0.75
C ASP A 139 -9.63 -16.60 -0.08
N HIS A 140 -8.62 -15.80 -0.42
CA HIS A 140 -7.30 -15.97 0.14
C HIS A 140 -7.20 -15.32 1.53
N PRO A 141 -6.48 -15.94 2.51
CA PRO A 141 -6.35 -15.40 3.87
C PRO A 141 -5.77 -13.98 3.96
N SER A 142 -4.99 -13.55 2.97
CA SER A 142 -4.46 -12.17 2.89
C SER A 142 -5.44 -11.20 2.20
N GLN A 143 -6.54 -11.68 1.64
CA GLN A 143 -7.57 -10.85 1.03
C GLN A 143 -8.55 -10.36 2.09
N VAL A 144 -8.06 -9.51 2.99
CA VAL A 144 -8.82 -8.97 4.11
C VAL A 144 -8.64 -7.46 4.21
N LEU A 145 -9.64 -6.80 4.80
CA LEU A 145 -9.60 -5.38 5.07
C LEU A 145 -10.16 -5.05 6.46
N ASP A 146 -9.77 -3.91 7.01
CA ASP A 146 -10.41 -3.33 8.19
C ASP A 146 -11.32 -2.18 7.75
N VAL A 147 -12.56 -2.17 8.24
CA VAL A 147 -13.52 -1.08 8.02
C VAL A 147 -13.40 -0.07 9.15
N TRP A 148 -13.12 1.18 8.82
CA TRP A 148 -12.99 2.31 9.73
C TRP A 148 -14.18 3.24 9.55
N ARG A 149 -14.86 3.58 10.63
CA ARG A 149 -15.93 4.60 10.64
C ARG A 149 -16.14 5.16 12.04
N SER A 150 -16.82 6.31 12.12
CA SER A 150 -17.33 6.83 13.39
C SER A 150 -18.46 5.93 13.92
N GLN A 151 -18.62 5.88 15.23
CA GLN A 151 -19.79 5.26 15.87
C GLN A 151 -21.07 6.05 15.56
N GLU A 152 -20.94 7.38 15.56
CA GLU A 152 -22.02 8.30 15.18
C GLU A 152 -21.96 8.50 13.66
N HIS A 153 -22.58 7.61 12.90
CA HIS A 153 -22.67 7.74 11.44
C HIS A 153 -23.92 8.59 11.10
N PRO A 154 -23.79 9.62 10.26
CA PRO A 154 -24.86 10.59 9.99
C PRO A 154 -26.09 10.06 9.23
N GLY A 155 -26.19 8.76 8.98
CA GLY A 155 -27.33 8.14 8.29
C GLY A 155 -27.41 8.41 6.78
N THR A 156 -26.57 9.32 6.25
CA THR A 156 -26.42 9.59 4.81
C THR A 156 -25.25 8.78 4.27
N PRO A 157 -25.27 8.32 2.99
CA PRO A 157 -24.14 7.66 2.38
C PRO A 157 -22.88 8.50 2.47
N ALA A 158 -21.81 7.95 3.00
CA ALA A 158 -20.56 8.63 3.26
C ALA A 158 -19.53 8.38 2.14
N PRO A 159 -18.68 9.36 1.79
CA PRO A 159 -17.55 9.10 0.91
C PRO A 159 -16.67 7.96 1.42
N VAL A 160 -16.10 7.18 0.49
CA VAL A 160 -15.32 5.98 0.82
C VAL A 160 -13.87 6.16 0.41
N LEU A 161 -12.95 5.80 1.31
CA LEU A 161 -11.54 5.68 1.02
C LEU A 161 -11.12 4.21 1.04
N VAL A 162 -10.51 3.70 -0.03
CA VAL A 162 -9.78 2.43 -0.05
C VAL A 162 -8.29 2.75 0.09
N TYR A 163 -7.73 2.47 1.28
CA TYR A 163 -6.32 2.73 1.57
C TYR A 163 -5.47 1.48 1.34
N ILE A 164 -4.49 1.60 0.44
CA ILE A 164 -3.59 0.54 0.00
C ILE A 164 -2.21 0.77 0.64
N PRO A 165 -1.76 -0.12 1.54
CA PRO A 165 -0.47 0.07 2.22
C PRO A 165 0.71 -0.13 1.28
N GLY A 166 1.81 0.59 1.57
CA GLY A 166 3.10 0.40 0.93
C GLY A 166 3.90 -0.74 1.56
N GLY A 167 5.07 -1.03 1.00
CA GLY A 167 6.00 -2.05 1.49
C GLY A 167 6.67 -2.82 0.36
N ALA A 168 7.04 -2.13 -0.72
CA ALA A 168 7.78 -2.70 -1.87
C ALA A 168 7.14 -3.97 -2.45
N TRP A 169 5.82 -4.10 -2.37
CA TRP A 169 5.02 -5.28 -2.79
C TRP A 169 5.41 -6.60 -2.09
N VAL A 170 6.39 -6.60 -1.20
CA VAL A 170 6.84 -7.76 -0.40
C VAL A 170 6.32 -7.72 1.03
N PHE A 171 5.83 -6.57 1.44
CA PHE A 171 5.22 -6.32 2.73
C PHE A 171 4.05 -5.34 2.54
N GLY A 172 3.00 -5.53 3.31
CA GLY A 172 1.89 -4.59 3.32
C GLY A 172 0.94 -5.00 4.44
N SER A 173 0.63 -4.07 5.35
CA SER A 173 -0.24 -4.39 6.45
C SER A 173 -1.25 -3.28 6.68
N ARG A 174 -2.52 -3.65 6.65
CA ARG A 174 -3.66 -2.80 7.01
C ARG A 174 -3.56 -2.23 8.42
N THR A 175 -2.71 -2.83 9.27
CA THR A 175 -2.60 -2.47 10.69
C THR A 175 -1.47 -1.51 11.01
N LEU A 176 -0.63 -1.15 10.03
CA LEU A 176 0.59 -0.36 10.27
C LEU A 176 0.61 1.01 9.61
N GLN A 177 -0.21 1.25 8.57
CA GLN A 177 -0.09 2.45 7.75
C GLN A 177 -1.44 3.17 7.56
N GLY A 178 -1.39 4.45 7.14
CA GLY A 178 -2.57 5.24 6.79
C GLY A 178 -3.45 5.69 7.97
N HIS A 179 -3.12 5.33 9.20
CA HIS A 179 -3.98 5.56 10.37
C HIS A 179 -4.33 7.03 10.59
N ALA A 180 -3.36 7.93 10.41
CA ALA A 180 -3.60 9.36 10.60
C ALA A 180 -4.58 9.92 9.57
N LEU A 181 -4.41 9.55 8.30
CA LEU A 181 -5.30 9.93 7.21
C LEU A 181 -6.71 9.36 7.44
N MET A 182 -6.81 8.04 7.66
CA MET A 182 -8.11 7.40 7.86
C MET A 182 -8.84 7.94 9.08
N ALA A 183 -8.15 8.12 10.21
CA ALA A 183 -8.76 8.71 11.40
C ALA A 183 -9.21 10.17 11.19
N HIS A 184 -8.48 10.93 10.37
CA HIS A 184 -8.86 12.29 10.00
C HIS A 184 -10.14 12.31 9.15
N LEU A 185 -10.23 11.44 8.15
CA LEU A 185 -11.40 11.33 7.28
C LEU A 185 -12.61 10.77 8.02
N VAL A 186 -12.42 9.76 8.87
CA VAL A 186 -13.50 9.19 9.71
C VAL A 186 -14.13 10.25 10.61
N ARG A 187 -13.32 11.16 11.20
CA ARG A 187 -13.86 12.29 11.98
C ARG A 187 -14.66 13.28 11.13
N ARG A 188 -14.51 13.23 9.80
CA ARG A 188 -15.29 14.01 8.84
C ARG A 188 -16.44 13.21 8.20
N GLY A 189 -16.77 12.06 8.78
CA GLY A 189 -17.90 11.24 8.37
C GLY A 189 -17.58 10.21 7.27
N TRP A 190 -16.33 10.11 6.80
CA TRP A 190 -15.96 9.12 5.79
C TRP A 190 -15.95 7.70 6.34
N VAL A 191 -16.20 6.74 5.46
CA VAL A 191 -15.88 5.32 5.67
C VAL A 191 -14.53 5.02 5.02
N CYS A 192 -13.59 4.41 5.76
CA CYS A 192 -12.30 4.04 5.21
C CYS A 192 -12.08 2.52 5.31
N LEU A 193 -11.51 1.96 4.25
CA LEU A 193 -11.17 0.55 4.14
C LEU A 193 -9.65 0.43 4.09
N SER A 194 -9.04 -0.16 5.13
CA SER A 194 -7.60 -0.41 5.16
C SER A 194 -7.31 -1.82 4.64
N LEU A 195 -6.64 -1.89 3.51
CA LEU A 195 -6.46 -3.11 2.73
C LEU A 195 -5.24 -3.92 3.18
N GLU A 196 -5.34 -5.24 3.11
CA GLU A 196 -4.23 -6.17 3.04
C GLU A 196 -4.34 -6.94 1.73
N TYR A 197 -3.22 -7.24 1.08
CA TYR A 197 -3.18 -7.92 -0.21
C TYR A 197 -2.04 -8.93 -0.24
N ARG A 198 -2.11 -9.89 -1.17
CA ARG A 198 -1.06 -10.89 -1.39
C ARG A 198 0.25 -10.21 -1.80
N THR A 199 1.38 -10.63 -1.23
CA THR A 199 2.69 -10.01 -1.41
C THR A 199 3.73 -10.98 -1.95
N SER A 200 4.73 -10.45 -2.64
CA SER A 200 5.92 -11.18 -3.08
C SER A 200 6.79 -11.59 -1.87
N PRO A 201 7.65 -12.60 -2.01
CA PRO A 201 7.89 -13.44 -3.20
C PRO A 201 6.91 -14.59 -3.36
N GLN A 202 6.00 -14.80 -2.39
CA GLN A 202 5.04 -15.89 -2.39
C GLN A 202 4.00 -15.71 -3.49
N HIS A 203 3.53 -14.49 -3.66
CA HIS A 203 2.55 -14.10 -4.68
C HIS A 203 3.14 -12.97 -5.52
N ARG A 204 3.69 -13.35 -6.68
CA ARG A 204 4.34 -12.40 -7.58
C ARG A 204 3.32 -11.57 -8.34
N TRP A 205 3.81 -10.49 -8.93
CA TRP A 205 3.05 -9.70 -9.88
C TRP A 205 2.37 -10.59 -10.95
N PRO A 206 1.10 -10.35 -11.29
CA PRO A 206 0.28 -9.19 -10.93
C PRO A 206 -0.68 -9.40 -9.74
N ARG A 207 -0.47 -10.37 -8.85
CA ARG A 207 -1.40 -10.73 -7.77
C ARG A 207 -1.75 -9.55 -6.86
N GLN A 208 -0.82 -8.65 -6.61
CA GLN A 208 -1.06 -7.44 -5.81
C GLN A 208 -2.14 -6.56 -6.46
N MET A 209 -2.08 -6.44 -7.79
CA MET A 209 -3.02 -5.63 -8.54
C MET A 209 -4.40 -6.28 -8.63
N THR A 210 -4.48 -7.60 -8.87
CA THR A 210 -5.75 -8.33 -8.89
C THR A 210 -6.46 -8.25 -7.54
N ASP A 211 -5.70 -8.27 -6.42
CA ASP A 211 -6.26 -8.11 -5.08
C ASP A 211 -6.82 -6.69 -4.84
N VAL A 212 -6.11 -5.67 -5.30
CA VAL A 212 -6.60 -4.29 -5.21
C VAL A 212 -7.90 -4.13 -6.01
N LYS A 213 -7.97 -4.68 -7.21
CA LYS A 213 -9.20 -4.68 -8.02
C LYS A 213 -10.34 -5.42 -7.30
N ALA A 214 -10.07 -6.59 -6.73
CA ALA A 214 -11.05 -7.34 -5.96
C ALA A 214 -11.58 -6.55 -4.76
N ALA A 215 -10.71 -5.83 -4.05
CA ALA A 215 -11.11 -5.00 -2.92
C ALA A 215 -11.97 -3.79 -3.34
N ILE A 216 -11.68 -3.18 -4.50
CA ILE A 216 -12.50 -2.08 -5.04
C ILE A 216 -13.87 -2.62 -5.45
N ALA A 217 -13.95 -3.75 -6.17
CA ALA A 217 -15.21 -4.38 -6.54
C ALA A 217 -16.03 -4.77 -5.29
N TRP A 218 -15.35 -5.32 -4.27
CA TRP A 218 -15.98 -5.60 -2.99
C TRP A 218 -16.55 -4.34 -2.33
N ALA A 219 -15.81 -3.23 -2.38
CA ALA A 219 -16.26 -1.96 -1.82
C ALA A 219 -17.51 -1.45 -2.55
N ARG A 220 -17.53 -1.48 -3.89
CA ARG A 220 -18.72 -1.14 -4.70
C ARG A 220 -19.94 -1.96 -4.28
N ALA A 221 -19.77 -3.26 -4.03
CA ALA A 221 -20.87 -4.17 -3.70
C ALA A 221 -21.33 -4.08 -2.23
N ASN A 222 -20.43 -3.77 -1.27
CA ASN A 222 -20.68 -4.02 0.14
C ASN A 222 -20.57 -2.81 1.06
N VAL A 223 -19.94 -1.70 0.64
CA VAL A 223 -19.64 -0.59 1.54
C VAL A 223 -20.89 0.09 2.10
N ALA A 224 -22.03 0.00 1.39
CA ALA A 224 -23.32 0.50 1.87
C ALA A 224 -23.75 -0.15 3.19
N LEU A 225 -23.36 -1.40 3.46
CA LEU A 225 -23.61 -2.10 4.73
C LEU A 225 -22.92 -1.41 5.92
N PHE A 226 -21.93 -0.59 5.64
CA PHE A 226 -21.17 0.18 6.62
C PHE A 226 -21.46 1.67 6.56
N GLY A 227 -22.47 2.08 5.77
CA GLY A 227 -22.87 3.47 5.60
C GLY A 227 -22.04 4.25 4.57
N GLY A 228 -21.17 3.58 3.80
CA GLY A 228 -20.43 4.19 2.71
C GLY A 228 -21.26 4.34 1.44
N ASP A 229 -20.92 5.33 0.63
CA ASP A 229 -21.50 5.51 -0.70
C ASP A 229 -20.76 4.66 -1.75
N PRO A 230 -21.39 3.61 -2.30
CA PRO A 230 -20.76 2.81 -3.34
C PRO A 230 -20.52 3.59 -4.65
N LYS A 231 -21.09 4.79 -4.81
CA LYS A 231 -20.93 5.63 -5.99
C LYS A 231 -19.75 6.62 -5.87
N PHE A 232 -19.16 6.77 -4.68
CA PHE A 232 -18.02 7.66 -4.48
C PHE A 232 -16.91 6.97 -3.71
N ILE A 233 -15.97 6.39 -4.45
CA ILE A 233 -14.82 5.63 -3.91
C ILE A 233 -13.52 6.27 -4.35
N VAL A 234 -12.70 6.63 -3.39
CA VAL A 234 -11.35 7.15 -3.59
C VAL A 234 -10.32 6.06 -3.25
N ALA A 235 -9.41 5.76 -4.18
CA ALA A 235 -8.26 4.91 -3.89
C ALA A 235 -7.09 5.76 -3.40
N ALA A 236 -6.48 5.40 -2.28
CA ALA A 236 -5.29 6.08 -1.79
C ALA A 236 -4.23 5.08 -1.34
N GLY A 237 -2.97 5.46 -1.44
CA GLY A 237 -1.88 4.61 -0.97
C GLY A 237 -0.54 5.30 -0.96
N CYS A 238 0.46 4.66 -0.34
CA CYS A 238 1.81 5.19 -0.26
C CYS A 238 2.83 4.21 -0.84
N SER A 239 3.90 4.72 -1.47
CA SER A 239 4.99 3.90 -2.03
C SER A 239 4.42 2.85 -3.01
N ALA A 240 4.64 1.55 -2.76
CA ALA A 240 4.03 0.46 -3.54
C ALA A 240 2.50 0.57 -3.59
N GLY A 241 1.84 0.97 -2.49
CA GLY A 241 0.40 1.21 -2.45
C GLY A 241 -0.03 2.42 -3.27
N GLY A 242 0.81 3.46 -3.34
CA GLY A 242 0.59 4.61 -4.23
C GLY A 242 0.63 4.22 -5.70
N HIS A 243 1.61 3.40 -6.08
CA HIS A 243 1.67 2.81 -7.43
C HIS A 243 0.40 1.99 -7.73
N LEU A 244 0.01 1.08 -6.84
CA LEU A 244 -1.19 0.24 -7.02
C LEU A 244 -2.47 1.08 -7.11
N ALA A 245 -2.62 2.12 -6.28
CA ALA A 245 -3.77 3.03 -6.34
C ALA A 245 -3.84 3.76 -7.68
N THR A 246 -2.71 4.28 -8.17
CA THR A 246 -2.65 4.96 -9.47
C THR A 246 -2.98 4.00 -10.62
N LEU A 247 -2.39 2.81 -10.61
CA LEU A 247 -2.66 1.82 -11.66
C LEU A 247 -4.13 1.39 -11.62
N ALA A 248 -4.74 1.24 -10.44
CA ALA A 248 -6.15 0.91 -10.31
C ALA A 248 -7.06 1.98 -10.95
N GLY A 249 -6.76 3.26 -10.74
CA GLY A 249 -7.51 4.35 -11.35
C GLY A 249 -7.33 4.44 -12.87
N LEU A 250 -6.12 4.19 -13.37
CA LEU A 250 -5.82 4.23 -14.81
C LEU A 250 -6.36 3.03 -15.59
N THR A 251 -6.70 1.94 -14.91
CA THR A 251 -7.16 0.68 -15.52
C THR A 251 -8.56 0.30 -15.04
N ALA A 252 -9.46 1.29 -14.90
CA ALA A 252 -10.85 1.03 -14.50
C ALA A 252 -11.49 -0.03 -15.41
N ASN A 253 -12.07 -1.06 -14.80
CA ASN A 253 -12.77 -2.14 -15.49
C ASN A 253 -11.95 -2.87 -16.60
N ASP A 254 -10.62 -2.84 -16.51
CA ASP A 254 -9.75 -3.52 -17.46
C ASP A 254 -9.68 -5.03 -17.15
N PRO A 255 -10.14 -5.91 -18.08
CA PRO A 255 -10.19 -7.36 -17.87
C PRO A 255 -8.82 -7.99 -17.58
N GLN A 256 -7.74 -7.36 -18.02
CA GLN A 256 -6.37 -7.84 -17.76
C GLN A 256 -6.09 -7.96 -16.26
N TRP A 257 -6.67 -7.06 -15.45
CA TRP A 257 -6.44 -6.98 -14.02
C TRP A 257 -7.58 -7.56 -13.18
N GLN A 258 -8.64 -8.08 -13.83
CA GLN A 258 -9.87 -8.58 -13.20
C GLN A 258 -10.08 -10.09 -13.39
N THR A 259 -9.03 -10.84 -13.71
CA THR A 259 -9.10 -12.26 -14.09
C THR A 259 -9.72 -13.18 -13.04
N GLU A 260 -9.76 -12.74 -11.78
CA GLU A 260 -10.37 -13.50 -10.66
C GLU A 260 -11.74 -12.93 -10.25
N LEU A 261 -12.29 -11.97 -11.00
CA LEU A 261 -13.57 -11.33 -10.72
C LEU A 261 -14.64 -11.70 -11.78
N PRO A 262 -15.92 -11.57 -11.43
CA PRO A 262 -17.00 -11.59 -12.41
C PRO A 262 -16.77 -10.55 -13.52
N ALA A 263 -17.20 -10.84 -14.74
CA ALA A 263 -16.98 -9.97 -15.90
C ALA A 263 -17.64 -8.58 -15.77
N ASP A 264 -18.70 -8.48 -14.98
CA ASP A 264 -19.46 -7.27 -14.68
C ASP A 264 -19.01 -6.55 -13.40
N ALA A 265 -17.93 -7.02 -12.77
CA ALA A 265 -17.40 -6.39 -11.54
C ALA A 265 -16.89 -4.99 -11.82
N ASP A 266 -17.44 -3.98 -11.12
CA ASP A 266 -17.00 -2.60 -11.21
C ASP A 266 -15.78 -2.37 -10.32
N THR A 267 -14.63 -2.10 -10.96
CA THR A 267 -13.36 -1.78 -10.31
C THR A 267 -12.93 -0.32 -10.55
N SER A 268 -13.85 0.53 -10.98
CA SER A 268 -13.60 1.95 -11.14
C SER A 268 -13.45 2.66 -9.78
N VAL A 269 -12.72 3.76 -9.78
CA VAL A 269 -12.62 4.69 -8.65
C VAL A 269 -12.83 6.11 -9.13
N ASP A 270 -13.39 6.95 -8.28
CA ASP A 270 -13.76 8.34 -8.63
C ASP A 270 -12.57 9.29 -8.51
N ALA A 271 -11.60 8.95 -7.66
CA ALA A 271 -10.35 9.70 -7.51
C ALA A 271 -9.21 8.81 -6.99
N VAL A 272 -7.99 9.26 -7.21
CA VAL A 272 -6.77 8.62 -6.70
C VAL A 272 -5.93 9.63 -5.93
N VAL A 273 -5.48 9.23 -4.74
CA VAL A 273 -4.50 9.99 -3.93
C VAL A 273 -3.25 9.15 -3.75
N SER A 274 -2.26 9.37 -4.60
CA SER A 274 -1.01 8.65 -4.56
C SER A 274 0.06 9.42 -3.78
N LEU A 275 0.59 8.79 -2.74
CA LEU A 275 1.66 9.34 -1.91
C LEU A 275 2.97 8.65 -2.28
N TYR A 276 3.90 9.40 -2.89
CA TYR A 276 5.24 8.96 -3.29
C TYR A 276 5.29 7.56 -3.93
N GLY A 277 4.36 7.29 -4.87
CA GLY A 277 4.34 6.04 -5.63
C GLY A 277 5.57 5.86 -6.53
N LEU A 278 5.93 4.61 -6.81
CA LEU A 278 7.01 4.29 -7.74
C LEU A 278 6.46 4.15 -9.15
N TYR A 279 6.85 5.02 -10.07
CA TYR A 279 6.35 5.03 -11.45
C TYR A 279 7.42 4.77 -12.49
N ASP A 280 8.67 5.15 -12.21
CA ASP A 280 9.79 4.88 -13.10
C ASP A 280 10.50 3.59 -12.71
N TRP A 281 10.16 2.52 -13.42
CA TRP A 281 10.71 1.18 -13.23
C TRP A 281 12.09 1.02 -13.89
N GLN A 282 12.50 1.96 -14.70
CA GLN A 282 13.77 1.93 -15.46
C GLN A 282 14.85 2.79 -14.80
N ASP A 283 14.49 3.61 -13.84
CA ASP A 283 15.44 4.49 -13.16
C ASP A 283 16.55 3.71 -12.47
N ARG A 284 17.77 3.89 -12.96
CA ARG A 284 19.03 3.33 -12.45
C ARG A 284 20.04 4.46 -12.18
N SER A 285 19.55 5.69 -12.00
CA SER A 285 20.36 6.91 -11.89
C SER A 285 21.36 6.89 -10.74
N THR A 286 21.08 6.12 -9.67
CA THR A 286 22.00 5.94 -8.55
C THR A 286 22.24 4.47 -8.26
N VAL A 287 23.39 4.15 -7.64
CA VAL A 287 23.71 2.78 -7.22
C VAL A 287 22.65 2.19 -6.29
N GLN A 288 22.08 3.03 -5.40
CA GLN A 288 21.02 2.63 -4.49
C GLN A 288 19.74 2.30 -5.27
N ARG A 289 19.38 3.15 -6.24
CA ARG A 289 18.18 2.93 -7.07
C ARG A 289 18.32 1.66 -7.89
N ALA A 290 19.45 1.47 -8.56
CA ALA A 290 19.72 0.27 -9.33
C ALA A 290 19.60 -1.02 -8.50
N ARG A 291 20.19 -1.03 -7.29
CA ARG A 291 20.09 -2.17 -6.37
C ARG A 291 18.67 -2.43 -5.87
N PHE A 292 17.92 -1.38 -5.59
CA PHE A 292 16.52 -1.51 -5.19
C PHE A 292 15.68 -2.13 -6.32
N MET A 293 15.85 -1.67 -7.55
CA MET A 293 15.14 -2.22 -8.70
C MET A 293 15.55 -3.69 -8.98
N GLU A 294 16.85 -4.01 -8.87
CA GLU A 294 17.34 -5.39 -8.95
C GLU A 294 16.70 -6.31 -7.87
N PHE A 295 16.46 -5.77 -6.68
CA PHE A 295 15.74 -6.50 -5.65
C PHE A 295 14.27 -6.74 -6.05
N LEU A 296 13.57 -5.74 -6.55
CA LEU A 296 12.17 -5.87 -6.98
C LEU A 296 12.01 -6.87 -8.12
N GLU A 297 12.96 -6.93 -9.05
CA GLU A 297 12.95 -7.91 -10.14
C GLU A 297 13.08 -9.36 -9.66
N ARG A 298 13.68 -9.57 -8.49
CA ARG A 298 13.84 -10.91 -7.90
C ARG A 298 12.68 -11.30 -6.97
N ALA A 299 12.07 -10.32 -6.33
CA ALA A 299 10.96 -10.52 -5.41
C ALA A 299 9.65 -10.78 -6.16
#